data_2cc117844371eb73a28cc4e158385b36
#
_entry.id   2cc117844371eb73a28cc4e158385b36
#
_cell.length_a   1.000
_cell.length_b   1.000
_cell.length_c   1.000
_cell.angle_alpha   90.00
_cell.angle_beta   90.00
_cell.angle_gamma   90.00
#
_symmetry.space_group_name_H-M   'P 1'
#
loop_
_entity.id
_entity.type
_entity.pdbx_description
1 polymer ?
#
loop_
_entity_poly.entity_id
_entity_poly.type
_entity_poly.pdbx_seq_one_letter_code
_entity_poly.pdbx_strand_id
1 'polypeptide(L)'
;MSKKIISFASDFGLSDGSVGVVKGVINRIDEKIVINDISHGIPPQDIRYGSLLLMRAIQYIPQGVLLGVVDPGVGTERKSIGIETEWGVMIGPDNGLLNLACATVGGAQRAFLLENTDW
;
A
#
# COMPACT_ATOMS: atom_id res chain seq x y z
N MET A 1 -22.64 -0.69 8.29
CA MET A 1 -21.55 0.29 8.17
C MET A 1 -20.26 -0.40 7.81
N SER A 2 -19.58 0.11 6.82
CA SER A 2 -18.31 -0.43 6.43
C SER A 2 -17.24 -0.03 7.44
N LYS A 3 -16.36 -0.97 7.78
CA LYS A 3 -15.19 -0.67 8.59
C LYS A 3 -14.14 -0.02 7.71
N LYS A 4 -13.36 0.88 8.30
CA LYS A 4 -12.20 1.44 7.62
C LYS A 4 -11.06 0.44 7.75
N ILE A 5 -10.64 -0.16 6.65
CA ILE A 5 -9.60 -1.17 6.64
C ILE A 5 -8.49 -0.74 5.70
N ILE A 6 -7.25 -0.80 6.19
CA ILE A 6 -6.05 -0.67 5.37
C ILE A 6 -5.35 -2.01 5.34
N SER A 7 -5.20 -2.59 4.16
CA SER A 7 -4.41 -3.80 3.97
C SER A 7 -3.00 -3.37 3.58
N PHE A 8 -2.00 -3.82 4.34
CA PHE A 8 -0.65 -3.28 4.31
C PHE A 8 0.36 -4.36 3.95
N ALA A 9 1.17 -4.09 2.95
CA ALA A 9 2.28 -4.94 2.55
C ALA A 9 3.54 -4.11 2.37
N SER A 10 4.69 -4.64 2.76
CA SER A 10 5.95 -3.93 2.63
C SER A 10 7.14 -4.88 2.55
N ASP A 11 8.31 -4.30 2.27
CA ASP A 11 9.58 -5.00 2.33
C ASP A 11 10.38 -4.64 3.59
N PHE A 12 9.71 -4.09 4.60
CA PHE A 12 10.39 -3.61 5.82
C PHE A 12 10.94 -4.74 6.71
N GLY A 13 10.34 -5.93 6.63
CA GLY A 13 10.57 -6.94 7.64
C GLY A 13 9.92 -6.55 8.96
N LEU A 14 10.18 -7.31 10.00
CA LEU A 14 9.58 -7.07 11.32
C LEU A 14 10.61 -6.76 12.40
N SER A 15 11.89 -6.80 12.07
CA SER A 15 12.94 -6.74 13.07
C SER A 15 13.28 -5.34 13.56
N ASP A 16 13.04 -4.30 12.74
CA ASP A 16 13.49 -2.95 13.08
C ASP A 16 12.38 -2.01 13.57
N GLY A 17 11.16 -2.52 13.69
CA GLY A 17 10.03 -1.73 14.19
C GLY A 17 9.38 -0.80 13.18
N SER A 18 9.83 -0.75 11.94
CA SER A 18 9.26 0.15 10.93
C SER A 18 7.77 -0.09 10.71
N VAL A 19 7.35 -1.35 10.65
CA VAL A 19 5.94 -1.70 10.49
C VAL A 19 5.10 -1.15 11.64
N GLY A 20 5.58 -1.32 12.88
CA GLY A 20 4.89 -0.80 14.06
C GLY A 20 4.76 0.71 14.05
N VAL A 21 5.80 1.40 13.59
CA VAL A 21 5.77 2.86 13.48
C VAL A 21 4.70 3.31 12.49
N VAL A 22 4.64 2.69 11.31
CA VAL A 22 3.64 3.03 10.30
C VAL A 22 2.23 2.79 10.84
N LYS A 23 2.00 1.64 11.46
CA LYS A 23 0.70 1.32 12.04
C LYS A 23 0.34 2.31 13.16
N GLY A 24 1.31 2.70 13.96
CA GLY A 24 1.10 3.67 15.03
C GLY A 24 0.71 5.03 14.49
N VAL A 25 1.37 5.50 13.42
CA VAL A 25 1.04 6.76 12.78
C VAL A 25 -0.39 6.74 12.24
N ILE A 26 -0.76 5.65 11.57
CA ILE A 26 -2.12 5.50 11.04
C ILE A 26 -3.14 5.60 12.18
N ASN A 27 -2.94 4.88 13.27
CA ASN A 27 -3.90 4.86 14.37
C ASN A 27 -3.86 6.13 15.22
N ARG A 28 -2.80 6.93 15.15
CA ARG A 28 -2.81 8.27 15.76
C ARG A 28 -3.74 9.21 14.99
N ILE A 29 -3.85 9.02 13.69
CA ILE A 29 -4.76 9.81 12.85
C ILE A 29 -6.20 9.35 13.05
N ASP A 30 -6.44 8.05 13.06
CA ASP A 30 -7.77 7.49 13.28
C ASP A 30 -7.64 6.11 13.93
N GLU A 31 -7.93 6.06 15.23
CA GLU A 31 -7.80 4.83 16.00
C GLU A 31 -8.78 3.73 15.57
N LYS A 32 -9.79 4.08 14.79
CA LYS A 32 -10.81 3.13 14.33
C LYS A 32 -10.41 2.37 13.09
N ILE A 33 -9.31 2.77 12.43
CA ILE A 33 -8.82 2.06 11.25
C ILE A 33 -8.28 0.70 11.67
N VAL A 34 -8.79 -0.34 11.03
CA VAL A 34 -8.28 -1.71 11.19
C VAL A 34 -7.16 -1.89 10.17
N ILE A 35 -6.02 -2.37 10.62
CA ILE A 35 -4.90 -2.65 9.73
C ILE A 35 -4.78 -4.15 9.54
N ASN A 36 -4.91 -4.59 8.29
CA ASN A 36 -4.76 -5.98 7.91
C ASN A 36 -3.38 -6.14 7.27
N ASP A 37 -2.47 -6.81 7.97
CA ASP A 37 -1.13 -7.05 7.41
C ASP A 37 -1.18 -8.16 6.38
N ILE A 38 -0.80 -7.85 5.15
CA ILE A 38 -0.71 -8.87 4.09
C ILE A 38 0.62 -9.61 4.25
N SER A 39 1.71 -8.86 4.20
CA SER A 39 3.06 -9.41 4.38
C SER A 39 4.05 -8.27 4.51
N HIS A 40 5.06 -8.44 5.35
CA HIS A 40 6.21 -7.55 5.42
C HIS A 40 7.49 -8.29 5.10
N GLY A 41 7.33 -9.49 4.54
CA GLY A 41 8.43 -10.34 4.12
C GLY A 41 8.74 -10.28 2.63
N ILE A 42 8.25 -9.24 1.93
CA ILE A 42 8.68 -9.01 0.56
C ILE A 42 10.19 -8.79 0.57
N PRO A 43 10.95 -9.49 -0.28
CA PRO A 43 12.40 -9.27 -0.31
C PRO A 43 12.73 -7.81 -0.55
N PRO A 44 13.74 -7.26 0.12
CA PRO A 44 14.05 -5.83 0.04
C PRO A 44 14.17 -5.35 -1.40
N GLN A 45 13.43 -4.29 -1.72
CA GLN A 45 13.45 -3.60 -3.01
C GLN A 45 12.95 -4.46 -4.19
N ASP A 46 12.33 -5.61 -3.91
CA ASP A 46 11.84 -6.50 -4.97
C ASP A 46 10.43 -6.11 -5.40
N ILE A 47 10.34 -5.15 -6.30
CA ILE A 47 9.07 -4.63 -6.81
C ILE A 47 8.28 -5.74 -7.52
N ARG A 48 8.96 -6.58 -8.29
CA ARG A 48 8.28 -7.65 -9.03
C ARG A 48 7.61 -8.65 -8.09
N TYR A 49 8.34 -9.08 -7.07
CA TYR A 49 7.79 -9.98 -6.06
C TYR A 49 6.58 -9.32 -5.37
N GLY A 50 6.74 -8.06 -4.94
CA GLY A 50 5.67 -7.32 -4.30
C GLY A 50 4.45 -7.16 -5.20
N SER A 51 4.65 -6.85 -6.48
CA SER A 51 3.58 -6.68 -7.44
C SER A 51 2.78 -7.97 -7.61
N LEU A 52 3.44 -9.11 -7.71
CA LEU A 52 2.78 -10.41 -7.83
C LEU A 52 2.03 -10.77 -6.55
N LEU A 53 2.63 -10.48 -5.41
CA LEU A 53 2.00 -10.73 -4.11
C LEU A 53 0.71 -9.92 -3.97
N LEU A 54 0.74 -8.65 -4.32
CA LEU A 54 -0.43 -7.78 -4.24
C LEU A 54 -1.53 -8.20 -5.22
N MET A 55 -1.15 -8.60 -6.43
CA MET A 55 -2.10 -9.11 -7.41
C MET A 55 -2.86 -10.32 -6.88
N ARG A 56 -2.13 -11.21 -6.22
CA ARG A 56 -2.73 -12.41 -5.64
C ARG A 56 -3.61 -12.07 -4.44
N ALA A 57 -3.11 -11.21 -3.55
CA ALA A 57 -3.79 -10.87 -2.31
C ALA A 57 -5.09 -10.09 -2.54
N ILE A 58 -5.11 -9.21 -3.55
CA ILE A 58 -6.26 -8.33 -3.78
C ILE A 58 -7.55 -9.09 -4.02
N GLN A 59 -7.47 -10.33 -4.45
CA GLN A 59 -8.63 -11.17 -4.72
C GLN A 59 -9.29 -11.68 -3.44
N TYR A 60 -8.62 -11.60 -2.32
CA TYR A 60 -9.08 -12.23 -1.07
C TYR A 60 -9.22 -11.25 0.10
N ILE A 61 -8.60 -10.08 0.03
CA ILE A 61 -8.64 -9.12 1.13
C ILE A 61 -9.92 -8.27 1.06
N PRO A 62 -10.35 -7.70 2.20
CA PRO A 62 -11.52 -6.84 2.22
C PRO A 62 -11.32 -5.59 1.39
N GLN A 63 -12.39 -5.12 0.78
CA GLN A 63 -12.37 -3.82 0.10
C GLN A 63 -12.02 -2.72 1.10
N GLY A 64 -11.30 -1.73 0.63
CA GLY A 64 -10.86 -0.61 1.46
C GLY A 64 -9.67 0.06 0.83
N VAL A 65 -8.59 0.20 1.60
CA VAL A 65 -7.33 0.79 1.12
C VAL A 65 -6.27 -0.30 1.07
N LEU A 66 -5.57 -0.38 -0.05
CA LEU A 66 -4.38 -1.20 -0.19
C LEU A 66 -3.16 -0.28 -0.08
N LEU A 67 -2.32 -0.49 0.91
CA LEU A 67 -1.08 0.25 1.08
C LEU A 67 0.10 -0.67 0.80
N GLY A 68 0.84 -0.37 -0.26
CA GLY A 68 2.04 -1.12 -0.60
C GLY A 68 3.27 -0.23 -0.49
N VAL A 69 4.30 -0.71 0.21
CA VAL A 69 5.53 0.05 0.39
C VAL A 69 6.72 -0.84 0.07
N VAL A 70 7.10 -0.84 -1.20
CA VAL A 70 8.33 -1.43 -1.69
C VAL A 70 8.97 -0.37 -2.57
N ASP A 71 9.93 0.36 -2.02
CA ASP A 71 10.46 1.52 -2.72
C ASP A 71 11.98 1.55 -2.63
N PRO A 72 12.67 1.02 -3.66
CA PRO A 72 14.14 1.10 -3.69
C PRO A 72 14.64 2.52 -3.88
N GLY A 73 13.75 3.46 -4.22
CA GLY A 73 14.11 4.86 -4.40
C GLY A 73 13.87 5.74 -3.19
N VAL A 74 13.81 5.18 -1.99
CA VAL A 74 13.62 5.96 -0.77
C VAL A 74 14.70 7.05 -0.70
N GLY A 75 14.26 8.29 -0.49
CA GLY A 75 15.17 9.45 -0.47
C GLY A 75 15.41 10.08 -1.83
N THR A 76 14.84 9.52 -2.91
CA THR A 76 14.88 10.12 -4.24
C THR A 76 13.61 10.90 -4.51
N GLU A 77 13.48 11.44 -5.72
CA GLU A 77 12.30 12.21 -6.11
C GLU A 77 11.10 11.33 -6.49
N ARG A 78 11.12 10.07 -6.11
CA ARG A 78 10.04 9.16 -6.45
C ARG A 78 8.73 9.61 -5.81
N LYS A 79 7.68 9.65 -6.61
CA LYS A 79 6.36 10.08 -6.16
C LYS A 79 5.59 8.92 -5.55
N SER A 80 4.71 9.24 -4.62
CA SER A 80 3.67 8.33 -4.15
C SER A 80 2.38 8.65 -4.87
N ILE A 81 1.63 7.61 -5.22
CA ILE A 81 0.37 7.78 -5.93
C ILE A 81 -0.77 7.11 -5.18
N GLY A 82 -1.96 7.64 -5.41
CA GLY A 82 -3.20 6.99 -5.03
C GLY A 82 -3.97 6.64 -6.29
N ILE A 83 -4.55 5.46 -6.33
CA ILE A 83 -5.32 4.96 -7.47
C ILE A 83 -6.70 4.57 -6.97
N GLU A 84 -7.74 5.20 -7.52
CA GLU A 84 -9.12 4.82 -7.23
C GLU A 84 -9.56 3.74 -8.21
N THR A 85 -10.13 2.67 -7.69
CA THR A 85 -10.63 1.54 -8.47
C THR A 85 -12.02 1.17 -7.97
N GLU A 86 -12.70 0.25 -8.67
CA GLU A 86 -13.97 -0.29 -8.18
C GLU A 86 -13.80 -1.01 -6.84
N TRP A 87 -12.63 -1.60 -6.62
CA TRP A 87 -12.35 -2.32 -5.37
C TRP A 87 -12.17 -1.36 -4.19
N GLY A 88 -11.54 -0.22 -4.42
CA GLY A 88 -11.19 0.75 -3.39
C GLY A 88 -10.01 1.58 -3.84
N VAL A 89 -9.20 2.03 -2.89
CA VAL A 89 -8.06 2.92 -3.16
C VAL A 89 -6.76 2.15 -2.94
N MET A 90 -5.83 2.31 -3.86
CA MET A 90 -4.48 1.76 -3.73
C MET A 90 -3.49 2.90 -3.55
N ILE A 91 -2.60 2.77 -2.59
CA ILE A 91 -1.60 3.79 -2.27
C ILE A 91 -0.22 3.13 -2.25
N GLY A 92 0.73 3.77 -2.90
CA GLY A 92 2.09 3.27 -2.91
C GLY A 92 3.01 4.12 -3.77
N PRO A 93 4.28 3.72 -3.93
CA PRO A 93 5.20 4.43 -4.80
C PRO A 93 4.82 4.25 -6.27
N ASP A 94 5.11 5.27 -7.07
CA ASP A 94 4.88 5.23 -8.52
C ASP A 94 6.06 4.52 -9.20
N ASN A 95 6.12 3.21 -9.01
CA ASN A 95 7.22 2.38 -9.53
C ASN A 95 6.74 1.07 -10.15
N GLY A 96 5.43 0.96 -10.40
CA GLY A 96 4.84 -0.24 -10.99
C GLY A 96 4.35 -1.26 -9.96
N LEU A 97 4.62 -1.05 -8.66
CA LEU A 97 4.22 -2.00 -7.61
C LEU A 97 2.72 -2.32 -7.66
N LEU A 98 1.89 -1.33 -7.88
CA LEU A 98 0.42 -1.47 -7.82
C LEU A 98 -0.22 -1.91 -9.14
N ASN A 99 0.54 -1.97 -10.22
CA ASN A 99 -0.04 -2.12 -11.56
C ASN A 99 -0.82 -3.42 -11.74
N LEU A 100 -0.26 -4.55 -11.32
CA LEU A 100 -0.94 -5.84 -11.51
C LEU A 100 -2.19 -5.97 -10.65
N ALA A 101 -2.13 -5.51 -9.41
CA ALA A 101 -3.31 -5.51 -8.53
C ALA A 101 -4.40 -4.61 -9.10
N CYS A 102 -4.02 -3.44 -9.60
CA CYS A 102 -4.95 -2.50 -10.22
C CYS A 102 -5.65 -3.14 -11.42
N ALA A 103 -4.89 -3.77 -12.32
CA ALA A 103 -5.46 -4.45 -13.49
C ALA A 103 -6.41 -5.58 -13.09
N THR A 104 -6.10 -6.29 -12.02
CA THR A 104 -6.90 -7.43 -11.54
C THR A 104 -8.31 -7.00 -11.13
N VAL A 105 -8.47 -5.76 -10.64
CA VAL A 105 -9.77 -5.27 -10.19
C VAL A 105 -10.46 -4.35 -11.20
N GLY A 106 -10.05 -4.40 -12.45
CA GLY A 106 -10.71 -3.66 -13.52
C GLY A 106 -10.04 -2.37 -13.95
N GLY A 107 -8.89 -2.05 -13.39
CA GLY A 107 -8.12 -0.87 -13.78
C GLY A 107 -8.43 0.36 -12.95
N ALA A 108 -7.69 1.41 -13.22
CA ALA A 108 -7.83 2.68 -12.52
C ALA A 108 -9.01 3.48 -13.06
N GLN A 109 -9.84 3.99 -12.15
CA GLN A 109 -10.86 4.97 -12.50
C GLN A 109 -10.28 6.37 -12.44
N ARG A 110 -9.36 6.59 -11.49
CA ARG A 110 -8.66 7.85 -11.32
C ARG A 110 -7.34 7.59 -10.60
N ALA A 111 -6.31 8.33 -10.97
CA ALA A 111 -5.03 8.28 -10.29
C ALA A 111 -4.59 9.71 -9.96
N PHE A 112 -3.90 9.88 -8.84
CA PHE A 112 -3.47 11.19 -8.38
C PHE A 112 -2.17 11.08 -7.58
N LEU A 113 -1.38 12.15 -7.65
CA LEU A 113 -0.16 12.23 -6.86
C LEU A 113 -0.50 12.61 -5.41
N LEU A 114 0.19 11.97 -4.50
CA LEU A 114 0.09 12.32 -3.09
C LEU A 114 1.20 13.32 -2.78
N GLU A 115 0.80 14.55 -2.48
CA GLU A 115 1.73 15.61 -2.14
C GLU A 115 1.32 16.21 -0.80
N ASN A 116 2.27 16.28 0.11
CA ASN A 116 2.06 16.98 1.36
C ASN A 116 3.28 17.84 1.63
N THR A 117 3.16 19.12 1.35
CA THR A 117 4.24 20.08 1.50
C THR A 117 4.39 20.61 2.92
N ASP A 118 3.54 20.19 3.84
CA ASP A 118 3.54 20.63 5.23
C ASP A 118 4.40 19.76 6.15
N TRP A 119 5.06 18.78 5.60
CA TRP A 119 5.86 17.82 6.36
C TRP A 119 7.35 18.14 6.28
#